data_78f9b1077a573286eac400e51b1a9cf4
#
_entry.id   78f9b1077a573286eac400e51b1a9cf4
#
_cell.length_a   1.000
_cell.length_b   1.000
_cell.length_c   1.000
_cell.angle_alpha   90.00
_cell.angle_beta   90.00
_cell.angle_gamma   90.00
#
_symmetry.space_group_name_H-M   'P 1'
#
loop_
_entity.id
_entity.type
_entity.pdbx_description
1 polymer ?
#
loop_
_entity_poly.entity_id
_entity_poly.type
_entity_poly.pdbx_seq_one_letter_code
_entity_poly.pdbx_strand_id
1 'polypeptide(L)'
;MSAVFNFTFVPWFRSVAPYIHKFRHQTFVIGLPGEAIAAGKLPAIAQDLAMIQAMGVKIVLVHGFRPQVDEQLAAKGHEARFAHGMRVTDPLALDCAQEAAGQLRYEIEAAFSQGLPNTPMAGSKVRVISGNFITARPVGIVEGVDFQHTGVVRKIDVAGIQRGLDMDALVLISPFGFSPTGEAFNLSMEEVATSVATALKADKLLFMTEVAGIRVRPQEAPSEDNPIDTELPLAEARKMLAQMPPSQKPTDTAFYLKHCIKACEGGVERSHIIPFAVDGALLLEIYVHDGIGTMVVDEKLEELREATADDVAGILQLIEPFEKDGTLVKRDRTAIERDIANYTIIEHDGVLFGCAALYPYPEKRTGEMAAVTVSPQSQGTGDGEKLLKRIEQRARSQGLESIFVLTTRTMH
;
A
#
# COMPACT_ATOMS: atom_id res chain seq x y z
N MET A 1 -23.37 26.64 -1.33
CA MET A 1 -22.21 25.74 -1.53
C MET A 1 -21.35 25.52 -0.28
N SER A 2 -21.23 26.47 0.67
CA SER A 2 -20.35 26.30 1.84
C SER A 2 -20.80 25.30 2.91
N ALA A 3 -22.11 25.12 3.13
CA ALA A 3 -22.63 24.23 4.20
C ALA A 3 -22.45 22.74 3.90
N VAL A 4 -22.61 22.32 2.65
CA VAL A 4 -22.47 20.90 2.23
C VAL A 4 -21.01 20.46 2.33
N PHE A 5 -20.05 21.33 1.98
CA PHE A 5 -18.61 21.04 2.09
C PHE A 5 -18.16 20.79 3.54
N ASN A 6 -18.68 21.56 4.49
CA ASN A 6 -18.32 21.39 5.90
C ASN A 6 -18.86 20.07 6.50
N PHE A 7 -20.01 19.56 6.02
CA PHE A 7 -20.57 18.31 6.53
C PHE A 7 -19.87 17.04 6.05
N THR A 8 -19.25 17.06 4.87
CA THR A 8 -18.55 15.90 4.30
C THR A 8 -17.04 15.97 4.46
N PHE A 9 -16.44 17.14 4.22
CA PHE A 9 -14.98 17.32 4.27
C PHE A 9 -14.40 17.15 5.69
N VAL A 10 -14.99 17.79 6.70
CA VAL A 10 -14.41 17.76 8.05
C VAL A 10 -14.41 16.36 8.67
N PRO A 11 -15.53 15.60 8.64
CA PRO A 11 -15.50 14.20 9.10
C PRO A 11 -14.52 13.34 8.30
N TRP A 12 -14.51 13.47 6.97
CA TRP A 12 -13.58 12.73 6.13
C TRP A 12 -12.11 13.06 6.47
N PHE A 13 -11.74 14.33 6.55
CA PHE A 13 -10.38 14.72 6.89
C PHE A 13 -9.94 14.24 8.29
N ARG A 14 -10.88 14.22 9.24
CA ARG A 14 -10.63 13.66 10.58
C ARG A 14 -10.41 12.15 10.54
N SER A 15 -11.09 11.41 9.66
CA SER A 15 -10.87 9.97 9.49
C SER A 15 -9.51 9.63 8.88
N VAL A 16 -8.90 10.56 8.14
CA VAL A 16 -7.55 10.42 7.57
C VAL A 16 -6.45 10.72 8.60
N ALA A 17 -6.73 11.50 9.63
CA ALA A 17 -5.73 11.96 10.60
C ALA A 17 -4.91 10.83 11.27
N PRO A 18 -5.49 9.68 11.68
CA PRO A 18 -4.73 8.56 12.23
C PRO A 18 -3.65 8.04 11.28
N TYR A 19 -3.98 7.93 9.99
CA TYR A 19 -3.02 7.49 8.96
C TYR A 19 -1.90 8.51 8.77
N ILE A 20 -2.20 9.82 8.79
CA ILE A 20 -1.18 10.88 8.72
C ILE A 20 -0.21 10.75 9.90
N HIS A 21 -0.72 10.55 11.13
CA HIS A 21 0.12 10.36 12.30
C HIS A 21 0.97 9.09 12.22
N LYS A 22 0.36 7.98 11.78
CA LYS A 22 1.03 6.69 11.65
C LYS A 22 2.16 6.73 10.63
N PHE A 23 1.92 7.31 9.45
CA PHE A 23 2.88 7.26 8.34
C PHE A 23 3.92 8.36 8.37
N ARG A 24 3.80 9.30 9.29
CA ARG A 24 4.78 10.37 9.45
C ARG A 24 6.16 9.78 9.77
N HIS A 25 7.18 10.21 9.00
CA HIS A 25 8.57 9.75 9.06
C HIS A 25 8.81 8.33 8.56
N GLN A 26 7.78 7.61 8.12
CA GLN A 26 7.94 6.34 7.45
C GLN A 26 8.54 6.50 6.06
N THR A 27 9.19 5.44 5.58
CA THR A 27 9.82 5.42 4.25
C THR A 27 9.01 4.58 3.30
N PHE A 28 8.54 5.20 2.21
CA PHE A 28 7.82 4.53 1.13
C PHE A 28 8.68 4.46 -0.12
N VAL A 29 8.77 3.28 -0.71
CA VAL A 29 9.39 3.08 -2.02
C VAL A 29 8.28 2.90 -3.05
N ILE A 30 8.30 3.73 -4.09
CA ILE A 30 7.25 3.77 -5.11
C ILE A 30 7.85 3.45 -6.46
N GLY A 31 7.35 2.39 -7.10
CA GLY A 31 7.67 2.03 -8.47
C GLY A 31 6.71 2.71 -9.44
N LEU A 32 7.22 3.65 -10.23
CA LEU A 32 6.48 4.39 -11.25
C LEU A 32 6.84 3.86 -12.64
N PRO A 33 6.00 3.06 -13.30
CA PRO A 33 6.32 2.47 -14.58
C PRO A 33 6.37 3.53 -15.70
N GLY A 34 7.19 3.30 -16.70
CA GLY A 34 7.28 4.15 -17.89
C GLY A 34 5.96 4.29 -18.62
N GLU A 35 5.09 3.30 -18.51
CA GLU A 35 3.73 3.23 -19.05
C GLU A 35 2.84 4.32 -18.45
N ALA A 36 2.93 4.58 -17.14
CA ALA A 36 2.18 5.66 -16.48
C ALA A 36 2.63 7.05 -16.98
N ILE A 37 3.94 7.22 -17.23
CA ILE A 37 4.50 8.46 -17.77
C ILE A 37 4.05 8.64 -19.22
N ALA A 38 4.14 7.59 -20.05
CA ALA A 38 3.68 7.60 -21.44
C ALA A 38 2.16 7.89 -21.55
N ALA A 39 1.38 7.44 -20.58
CA ALA A 39 -0.06 7.73 -20.47
C ALA A 39 -0.37 9.15 -19.96
N GLY A 40 0.63 10.03 -19.75
CA GLY A 40 0.45 11.41 -19.31
C GLY A 40 0.01 11.55 -17.84
N LYS A 41 0.22 10.54 -17.00
CA LYS A 41 -0.21 10.55 -15.59
C LYS A 41 0.77 11.23 -14.65
N LEU A 42 2.01 11.50 -15.08
CA LEU A 42 3.06 12.09 -14.27
C LEU A 42 2.65 13.35 -13.50
N PRO A 43 1.94 14.34 -14.09
CA PRO A 43 1.58 15.56 -13.36
C PRO A 43 0.67 15.30 -12.14
N ALA A 44 -0.32 14.43 -12.27
CA ALA A 44 -1.23 14.08 -11.17
C ALA A 44 -0.49 13.28 -10.08
N ILE A 45 0.32 12.29 -10.49
CA ILE A 45 1.13 11.49 -9.58
C ILE A 45 2.13 12.36 -8.81
N ALA A 46 2.77 13.32 -9.45
CA ALA A 46 3.68 14.27 -8.78
C ALA A 46 2.97 15.12 -7.73
N GLN A 47 1.72 15.51 -7.97
CA GLN A 47 0.90 16.22 -6.99
C GLN A 47 0.59 15.33 -5.77
N ASP A 48 0.17 14.09 -5.99
CA ASP A 48 -0.08 13.13 -4.91
C ASP A 48 1.18 12.90 -4.07
N LEU A 49 2.32 12.66 -4.71
CA LEU A 49 3.60 12.44 -4.03
C LEU A 49 4.05 13.68 -3.23
N ALA A 50 3.87 14.88 -3.77
CA ALA A 50 4.18 16.12 -3.06
C ALA A 50 3.29 16.29 -1.82
N MET A 51 2.01 15.92 -1.88
CA MET A 51 1.09 15.94 -0.75
C MET A 51 1.50 14.89 0.30
N ILE A 52 1.83 13.67 -0.10
CA ILE A 52 2.29 12.59 0.79
C ILE A 52 3.57 13.02 1.52
N GLN A 53 4.53 13.62 0.79
CA GLN A 53 5.75 14.14 1.40
C GLN A 53 5.46 15.30 2.39
N ALA A 54 4.55 16.22 2.03
CA ALA A 54 4.14 17.31 2.91
C ALA A 54 3.49 16.81 4.21
N MET A 55 2.87 15.62 4.19
CA MET A 55 2.35 14.94 5.39
C MET A 55 3.45 14.22 6.20
N GLY A 56 4.71 14.30 5.77
CA GLY A 56 5.87 13.83 6.52
C GLY A 56 6.39 12.44 6.14
N VAL A 57 5.91 11.86 5.04
CA VAL A 57 6.42 10.57 4.51
C VAL A 57 7.72 10.80 3.74
N LYS A 58 8.72 9.95 3.95
CA LYS A 58 9.97 9.91 3.19
C LYS A 58 9.78 9.08 1.92
N ILE A 59 10.07 9.63 0.75
CA ILE A 59 9.77 9.00 -0.53
C ILE A 59 11.03 8.65 -1.31
N VAL A 60 11.13 7.38 -1.72
CA VAL A 60 12.04 6.93 -2.77
C VAL A 60 11.20 6.57 -4.00
N LEU A 61 11.42 7.27 -5.10
CA LEU A 61 10.72 7.05 -6.37
C LEU A 61 11.62 6.32 -7.34
N VAL A 62 11.24 5.11 -7.74
CA VAL A 62 11.95 4.33 -8.76
C VAL A 62 11.14 4.39 -10.05
N HIS A 63 11.66 5.04 -11.08
CA HIS A 63 10.94 5.14 -12.35
C HIS A 63 11.31 4.00 -13.30
N GLY A 64 10.38 3.61 -14.16
CA GLY A 64 10.64 2.75 -15.32
C GLY A 64 10.77 3.57 -16.61
N PHE A 65 11.18 2.93 -17.69
CA PHE A 65 11.31 3.56 -19.02
C PHE A 65 11.09 2.57 -20.18
N ARG A 66 10.39 1.48 -19.92
CA ARG A 66 10.24 0.37 -20.89
C ARG A 66 9.64 0.82 -22.24
N PRO A 67 8.48 1.53 -22.26
CA PRO A 67 7.89 1.99 -23.52
C PRO A 67 8.76 3.03 -24.24
N GLN A 68 9.45 3.91 -23.51
CA GLN A 68 10.30 4.93 -24.11
C GLN A 68 11.51 4.32 -24.80
N VAL A 69 12.09 3.26 -24.25
CA VAL A 69 13.17 2.51 -24.89
C VAL A 69 12.66 1.78 -26.13
N ASP A 70 11.47 1.18 -26.07
CA ASP A 70 10.89 0.48 -27.23
C ASP A 70 10.60 1.44 -28.38
N GLU A 71 10.09 2.64 -28.08
CA GLU A 71 9.86 3.70 -29.06
C GLU A 71 11.17 4.16 -29.73
N GLN A 72 12.22 4.39 -28.95
CA GLN A 72 13.52 4.79 -29.48
C GLN A 72 14.17 3.70 -30.32
N LEU A 73 14.09 2.43 -29.89
CA LEU A 73 14.58 1.29 -30.68
C LEU A 73 13.84 1.20 -32.02
N ALA A 74 12.51 1.30 -31.99
CA ALA A 74 11.68 1.27 -33.20
C ALA A 74 12.04 2.43 -34.15
N ALA A 75 12.25 3.65 -33.64
CA ALA A 75 12.68 4.82 -34.42
C ALA A 75 14.07 4.63 -35.07
N LYS A 76 14.94 3.83 -34.43
CA LYS A 76 16.27 3.45 -34.96
C LYS A 76 16.22 2.17 -35.84
N GLY A 77 15.00 1.63 -36.10
CA GLY A 77 14.80 0.42 -36.92
C GLY A 77 15.30 -0.87 -36.26
N HIS A 78 15.36 -0.89 -34.94
CA HIS A 78 15.84 -2.01 -34.13
C HIS A 78 14.70 -2.66 -33.34
N GLU A 79 14.61 -3.98 -33.35
CA GLU A 79 13.60 -4.72 -32.63
C GLU A 79 14.07 -5.00 -31.18
N ALA A 80 13.20 -4.72 -30.21
CA ALA A 80 13.45 -5.07 -28.82
C ALA A 80 13.42 -6.60 -28.65
N ARG A 81 14.47 -7.16 -28.05
CA ARG A 81 14.59 -8.60 -27.80
C ARG A 81 14.32 -8.89 -26.32
N PHE A 82 13.48 -9.91 -26.08
CA PHE A 82 13.16 -10.39 -24.74
C PHE A 82 13.40 -11.89 -24.64
N ALA A 83 13.87 -12.34 -23.49
CA ALA A 83 13.97 -13.73 -23.13
C ALA A 83 13.68 -13.87 -21.61
N HIS A 84 13.00 -14.92 -21.19
CA HIS A 84 12.65 -15.17 -19.78
C HIS A 84 12.04 -13.96 -19.05
N GLY A 85 11.22 -13.16 -19.76
CA GLY A 85 10.60 -11.95 -19.24
C GLY A 85 11.53 -10.74 -19.06
N MET A 86 12.81 -10.86 -19.44
CA MET A 86 13.80 -9.78 -19.37
C MET A 86 14.19 -9.30 -20.75
N ARG A 87 14.50 -8.01 -20.87
CA ARG A 87 15.10 -7.47 -22.11
C ARG A 87 16.52 -7.99 -22.28
N VAL A 88 16.89 -8.42 -23.47
CA VAL A 88 18.29 -8.58 -23.87
C VAL A 88 18.80 -7.19 -24.27
N THR A 89 19.72 -6.64 -23.47
CA THR A 89 20.23 -5.28 -23.68
C THR A 89 21.54 -5.32 -24.44
N ASP A 90 21.46 -5.26 -25.76
CA ASP A 90 22.61 -5.06 -26.62
C ASP A 90 23.13 -3.59 -26.52
N PRO A 91 24.27 -3.23 -27.14
CA PRO A 91 24.82 -1.89 -27.04
C PRO A 91 23.86 -0.78 -27.47
N LEU A 92 23.07 -0.99 -28.54
CA LEU A 92 22.09 -0.01 -29.01
C LEU A 92 20.92 0.13 -28.03
N ALA A 93 20.45 -0.98 -27.47
CA ALA A 93 19.41 -0.97 -26.45
C ALA A 93 19.89 -0.30 -25.14
N LEU A 94 21.17 -0.46 -24.80
CA LEU A 94 21.77 0.25 -23.66
C LEU A 94 21.79 1.76 -23.88
N ASP A 95 22.21 2.22 -25.06
CA ASP A 95 22.22 3.65 -25.41
C ASP A 95 20.81 4.25 -25.35
N CYS A 96 19.81 3.56 -25.96
CA CYS A 96 18.42 3.98 -25.87
C CYS A 96 17.90 4.04 -24.43
N ALA A 97 18.29 3.08 -23.58
CA ALA A 97 17.89 3.05 -22.19
C ALA A 97 18.52 4.20 -21.38
N GLN A 98 19.78 4.57 -21.66
CA GLN A 98 20.44 5.72 -21.04
C GLN A 98 19.80 7.04 -21.46
N GLU A 99 19.50 7.20 -22.75
CA GLU A 99 18.80 8.37 -23.28
C GLU A 99 17.41 8.51 -22.64
N ALA A 100 16.62 7.45 -22.61
CA ALA A 100 15.29 7.42 -22.01
C ALA A 100 15.35 7.74 -20.49
N ALA A 101 16.29 7.16 -19.76
CA ALA A 101 16.46 7.42 -18.34
C ALA A 101 16.81 8.89 -18.08
N GLY A 102 17.69 9.47 -18.87
CA GLY A 102 18.06 10.88 -18.77
C GLY A 102 16.88 11.83 -19.04
N GLN A 103 16.11 11.55 -20.11
CA GLN A 103 14.93 12.33 -20.45
C GLN A 103 13.88 12.27 -19.33
N LEU A 104 13.49 11.05 -18.92
CA LEU A 104 12.46 10.89 -17.89
C LEU A 104 12.86 11.47 -16.55
N ARG A 105 14.14 11.42 -16.20
CA ARG A 105 14.63 12.08 -15.00
C ARG A 105 14.31 13.57 -15.03
N TYR A 106 14.62 14.28 -16.13
CA TYR A 106 14.32 15.69 -16.25
C TYR A 106 12.82 15.99 -16.32
N GLU A 107 12.01 15.13 -16.93
CA GLU A 107 10.55 15.26 -16.92
C GLU A 107 9.99 15.16 -15.50
N ILE A 108 10.48 14.21 -14.70
CA ILE A 108 10.09 14.03 -13.31
C ILE A 108 10.55 15.24 -12.47
N GLU A 109 11.80 15.67 -12.58
CA GLU A 109 12.31 16.85 -11.89
C GLU A 109 11.49 18.11 -12.25
N ALA A 110 11.10 18.27 -13.52
CA ALA A 110 10.25 19.37 -13.97
C ALA A 110 8.84 19.30 -13.36
N ALA A 111 8.25 18.11 -13.25
CA ALA A 111 6.94 17.92 -12.62
C ALA A 111 6.95 18.35 -11.15
N PHE A 112 8.01 18.05 -10.40
CA PHE A 112 8.17 18.48 -9.01
C PHE A 112 8.64 19.94 -8.86
N SER A 113 9.11 20.57 -9.92
CA SER A 113 9.51 21.99 -9.92
C SER A 113 8.32 22.94 -10.18
N GLN A 114 7.13 22.41 -10.44
CA GLN A 114 5.92 23.22 -10.62
C GLN A 114 5.50 23.82 -9.27
N GLY A 115 5.05 25.06 -9.31
CA GLY A 115 4.64 25.79 -8.10
C GLY A 115 3.56 26.83 -8.40
N LEU A 116 2.74 26.58 -9.43
CA LEU A 116 1.71 27.52 -9.88
C LEU A 116 0.68 27.80 -8.79
N PRO A 117 0.30 29.07 -8.57
CA PRO A 117 -0.76 29.42 -7.64
C PRO A 117 -2.09 28.73 -8.00
N ASN A 118 -2.86 28.38 -6.98
CA ASN A 118 -4.17 27.70 -7.11
C ASN A 118 -4.09 26.28 -7.68
N THR A 119 -2.95 25.64 -7.60
CA THR A 119 -2.77 24.21 -7.89
C THR A 119 -2.36 23.45 -6.63
N PRO A 120 -2.50 22.11 -6.56
CA PRO A 120 -1.99 21.31 -5.44
C PRO A 120 -0.48 21.50 -5.20
N MET A 121 0.28 21.96 -6.21
CA MET A 121 1.71 22.24 -6.11
C MET A 121 2.03 23.66 -5.61
N ALA A 122 1.02 24.50 -5.34
CA ALA A 122 1.24 25.86 -4.86
C ALA A 122 2.00 25.87 -3.53
N GLY A 123 3.19 26.48 -3.52
CA GLY A 123 4.07 26.51 -2.37
C GLY A 123 4.86 25.21 -2.10
N SER A 124 4.69 24.19 -2.92
CA SER A 124 5.49 22.97 -2.84
C SER A 124 6.98 23.28 -3.10
N LYS A 125 7.85 22.65 -2.29
CA LYS A 125 9.31 22.79 -2.40
C LYS A 125 9.97 21.41 -2.42
N VAL A 126 9.39 20.47 -3.17
CA VAL A 126 9.95 19.13 -3.30
C VAL A 126 11.32 19.22 -3.97
N ARG A 127 12.37 18.84 -3.26
CA ARG A 127 13.70 18.67 -3.81
C ARG A 127 13.88 17.24 -4.28
N VAL A 128 14.27 17.05 -5.54
CA VAL A 128 14.59 15.75 -6.10
C VAL A 128 16.10 15.54 -6.06
N ILE A 129 16.56 14.41 -5.54
CA ILE A 129 17.95 13.99 -5.53
C ILE A 129 18.06 12.65 -6.24
N SER A 130 18.99 12.52 -7.17
CA SER A 130 19.32 11.27 -7.85
C SER A 130 20.83 11.03 -7.86
N GLY A 131 21.23 9.78 -8.04
CA GLY A 131 22.67 9.41 -8.03
C GLY A 131 22.91 7.93 -8.34
N ASN A 132 24.18 7.53 -8.25
CA ASN A 132 24.64 6.18 -8.50
C ASN A 132 24.49 5.26 -7.28
N PHE A 133 23.29 5.13 -6.76
CA PHE A 133 23.01 4.36 -5.54
C PHE A 133 23.05 2.84 -5.72
N ILE A 134 23.16 2.35 -6.97
CA ILE A 134 23.04 0.92 -7.29
C ILE A 134 24.37 0.40 -7.85
N THR A 135 24.94 -0.58 -7.17
CA THR A 135 25.98 -1.44 -7.77
C THR A 135 25.28 -2.62 -8.44
N ALA A 136 25.55 -2.83 -9.73
CA ALA A 136 24.98 -3.89 -10.52
C ALA A 136 26.01 -4.98 -10.87
N ARG A 137 25.52 -6.11 -11.32
CA ARG A 137 26.28 -7.16 -12.02
C ARG A 137 25.50 -7.63 -13.22
N PRO A 138 26.15 -8.16 -14.27
CA PRO A 138 25.46 -8.72 -15.42
C PRO A 138 24.58 -9.91 -15.02
N VAL A 139 23.47 -10.12 -15.74
CA VAL A 139 22.73 -11.39 -15.71
C VAL A 139 23.60 -12.53 -16.25
N GLY A 140 24.37 -12.25 -17.29
CA GLY A 140 25.21 -13.24 -17.97
C GLY A 140 24.40 -14.11 -18.95
N ILE A 141 24.81 -15.36 -19.11
CA ILE A 141 24.15 -16.33 -19.99
C ILE A 141 23.16 -17.17 -19.18
N VAL A 142 21.90 -17.15 -19.57
CA VAL A 142 20.83 -17.97 -18.94
C VAL A 142 20.17 -18.81 -20.04
N GLU A 143 20.16 -20.14 -19.89
CA GLU A 143 19.57 -21.09 -20.84
C GLU A 143 20.03 -20.86 -22.30
N GLY A 144 21.32 -20.51 -22.46
CA GLY A 144 21.92 -20.28 -23.76
C GLY A 144 21.70 -18.89 -24.37
N VAL A 145 20.98 -18.00 -23.68
CA VAL A 145 20.78 -16.60 -24.08
C VAL A 145 21.77 -15.71 -23.35
N ASP A 146 22.61 -14.98 -24.05
CA ASP A 146 23.47 -13.93 -23.50
C ASP A 146 22.67 -12.63 -23.35
N PHE A 147 22.51 -12.19 -22.11
CA PHE A 147 21.77 -10.97 -21.76
C PHE A 147 22.58 -9.67 -21.89
N GLN A 148 23.88 -9.78 -22.20
CA GLN A 148 24.80 -8.67 -22.45
C GLN A 148 24.76 -7.61 -21.31
N HIS A 149 24.29 -6.38 -21.61
CA HIS A 149 24.20 -5.29 -20.63
C HIS A 149 22.94 -5.31 -19.76
N THR A 150 22.16 -6.38 -19.77
CA THR A 150 21.10 -6.57 -18.79
C THR A 150 21.73 -7.00 -17.47
N GLY A 151 21.38 -6.28 -16.40
CA GLY A 151 21.96 -6.51 -15.09
C GLY A 151 20.91 -6.84 -14.02
N VAL A 152 21.43 -7.21 -12.87
CA VAL A 152 20.67 -7.37 -11.63
C VAL A 152 21.36 -6.58 -10.50
N VAL A 153 20.57 -6.19 -9.51
CA VAL A 153 21.08 -5.46 -8.34
C VAL A 153 22.05 -6.35 -7.55
N ARG A 154 23.23 -5.85 -7.28
CA ARG A 154 24.24 -6.50 -6.42
C ARG A 154 24.28 -5.88 -5.03
N LYS A 155 24.20 -4.53 -4.95
CA LYS A 155 24.26 -3.77 -3.70
C LYS A 155 23.55 -2.43 -3.85
N ILE A 156 22.89 -1.99 -2.79
CA ILE A 156 22.28 -0.67 -2.66
C ILE A 156 23.12 0.18 -1.68
N ASP A 157 23.39 1.43 -2.02
CA ASP A 157 23.97 2.42 -1.11
C ASP A 157 22.89 3.00 -0.20
N VAL A 158 22.54 2.22 0.83
CA VAL A 158 21.54 2.61 1.84
C VAL A 158 21.89 3.94 2.50
N ALA A 159 23.18 4.15 2.84
CA ALA A 159 23.62 5.36 3.52
C ALA A 159 23.47 6.60 2.62
N GLY A 160 23.73 6.47 1.32
CA GLY A 160 23.55 7.54 0.35
C GLY A 160 22.08 7.93 0.19
N ILE A 161 21.21 6.94 0.06
CA ILE A 161 19.74 7.15 -0.03
C ILE A 161 19.23 7.80 1.27
N GLN A 162 19.61 7.26 2.43
CA GLN A 162 19.16 7.78 3.73
C GLN A 162 19.55 9.25 3.93
N ARG A 163 20.78 9.65 3.56
CA ARG A 163 21.19 11.06 3.60
C ARG A 163 20.28 11.96 2.76
N GLY A 164 19.85 11.50 1.57
CA GLY A 164 18.90 12.23 0.75
C GLY A 164 17.54 12.40 1.45
N LEU A 165 17.03 11.32 2.03
CA LEU A 165 15.76 11.33 2.77
C LEU A 165 15.82 12.19 4.04
N ASP A 166 16.96 12.24 4.72
CA ASP A 166 17.16 13.06 5.93
C ASP A 166 17.26 14.57 5.64
N MET A 167 17.45 14.95 4.36
CA MET A 167 17.36 16.34 3.88
C MET A 167 15.96 16.70 3.37
N ASP A 168 14.93 15.91 3.71
CA ASP A 168 13.56 16.05 3.20
C ASP A 168 13.48 16.06 1.66
N ALA A 169 14.41 15.36 1.00
CA ALA A 169 14.38 15.22 -0.45
C ALA A 169 13.64 13.95 -0.87
N LEU A 170 12.96 14.02 -2.01
CA LEU A 170 12.54 12.85 -2.74
C LEU A 170 13.75 12.24 -3.43
N VAL A 171 14.06 10.97 -3.14
CA VAL A 171 15.17 10.28 -3.79
C VAL A 171 14.67 9.58 -5.04
N LEU A 172 15.14 10.05 -6.20
CA LEU A 172 14.78 9.51 -7.51
C LEU A 172 15.83 8.51 -7.98
N ILE A 173 15.40 7.29 -8.30
CA ILE A 173 16.26 6.20 -8.75
C ILE A 173 15.82 5.76 -10.16
N SER A 174 16.77 5.79 -11.09
CA SER A 174 16.61 5.16 -12.41
C SER A 174 16.97 3.68 -12.32
N PRO A 175 16.35 2.79 -13.11
CA PRO A 175 16.69 1.36 -13.14
C PRO A 175 18.00 1.11 -13.92
N PHE A 176 19.04 1.75 -13.47
CA PHE A 176 20.42 1.61 -13.90
C PHE A 176 21.32 1.32 -12.71
N GLY A 177 22.32 0.45 -12.94
CA GLY A 177 23.37 0.21 -11.99
C GLY A 177 24.73 0.16 -12.69
N PHE A 178 25.78 0.35 -11.91
CA PHE A 178 27.14 0.32 -12.42
C PHE A 178 27.93 -0.79 -11.74
N SER A 179 28.79 -1.47 -12.53
CA SER A 179 29.78 -2.37 -11.95
C SER A 179 30.85 -1.57 -11.19
N PRO A 180 31.67 -2.22 -10.35
CA PRO A 180 32.83 -1.55 -9.74
C PRO A 180 33.84 -1.01 -10.75
N THR A 181 33.81 -1.47 -12.00
CA THR A 181 34.64 -0.98 -13.10
C THR A 181 33.99 0.15 -13.90
N GLY A 182 32.79 0.58 -13.51
CA GLY A 182 32.06 1.67 -14.16
C GLY A 182 31.21 1.27 -15.37
N GLU A 183 31.08 -0.02 -15.66
CA GLU A 183 30.22 -0.52 -16.72
C GLU A 183 28.74 -0.37 -16.34
N ALA A 184 27.93 0.16 -17.27
CA ALA A 184 26.50 0.40 -17.05
C ALA A 184 25.68 -0.85 -17.38
N PHE A 185 24.64 -1.09 -16.56
CA PHE A 185 23.68 -2.18 -16.77
C PHE A 185 22.25 -1.65 -16.68
N ASN A 186 21.43 -2.07 -17.64
CA ASN A 186 19.99 -1.86 -17.63
C ASN A 186 19.34 -2.87 -16.67
N LEU A 187 18.56 -2.36 -15.72
CA LEU A 187 17.88 -3.13 -14.67
C LEU A 187 16.36 -3.04 -14.87
N SER A 188 15.61 -3.92 -14.21
CA SER A 188 14.16 -3.78 -14.11
C SER A 188 13.79 -2.82 -12.98
N MET A 189 12.82 -1.93 -13.23
CA MET A 189 12.29 -1.00 -12.22
C MET A 189 11.77 -1.79 -11.01
N GLU A 190 11.07 -2.88 -11.23
CA GLU A 190 10.45 -3.70 -10.21
C GLU A 190 11.51 -4.37 -9.31
N GLU A 191 12.59 -4.88 -9.90
CA GLU A 191 13.71 -5.45 -9.14
C GLU A 191 14.43 -4.38 -8.32
N VAL A 192 14.67 -3.22 -8.93
CA VAL A 192 15.32 -2.09 -8.24
C VAL A 192 14.46 -1.63 -7.07
N ALA A 193 13.15 -1.38 -7.30
CA ALA A 193 12.24 -0.96 -6.25
C ALA A 193 12.17 -1.97 -5.10
N THR A 194 12.06 -3.27 -5.42
CA THR A 194 12.07 -4.36 -4.43
C THR A 194 13.37 -4.39 -3.64
N SER A 195 14.51 -4.30 -4.33
CA SER A 195 15.82 -4.35 -3.69
C SER A 195 16.10 -3.13 -2.81
N VAL A 196 15.67 -1.94 -3.25
CA VAL A 196 15.78 -0.70 -2.48
C VAL A 196 14.88 -0.76 -1.25
N ALA A 197 13.61 -1.17 -1.40
CA ALA A 197 12.68 -1.30 -0.29
C ALA A 197 13.19 -2.28 0.77
N THR A 198 13.67 -3.45 0.35
CA THR A 198 14.25 -4.46 1.25
C THR A 198 15.51 -3.94 1.94
N ALA A 199 16.43 -3.28 1.22
CA ALA A 199 17.68 -2.79 1.79
C ALA A 199 17.45 -1.65 2.80
N LEU A 200 16.47 -0.78 2.56
CA LEU A 200 16.08 0.29 3.47
C LEU A 200 15.20 -0.21 4.63
N LYS A 201 14.66 -1.43 4.56
CA LYS A 201 13.57 -1.90 5.40
C LYS A 201 12.42 -0.91 5.37
N ALA A 202 12.00 -0.56 4.16
CA ALA A 202 10.94 0.40 3.95
C ALA A 202 9.62 -0.08 4.54
N ASP A 203 8.82 0.83 5.08
CA ASP A 203 7.51 0.52 5.64
C ASP A 203 6.52 0.07 4.55
N LYS A 204 6.62 0.66 3.35
CA LYS A 204 5.79 0.29 2.21
C LYS A 204 6.59 0.24 0.90
N LEU A 205 6.23 -0.74 0.07
CA LEU A 205 6.57 -0.78 -1.36
C LEU A 205 5.28 -0.68 -2.16
N LEU A 206 5.17 0.32 -3.04
CA LEU A 206 3.98 0.54 -3.85
C LEU A 206 4.34 0.47 -5.33
N PHE A 207 3.76 -0.47 -6.07
CA PHE A 207 3.87 -0.53 -7.52
C PHE A 207 2.65 0.10 -8.16
N MET A 208 2.85 1.15 -8.93
CA MET A 208 1.83 1.69 -9.81
C MET A 208 1.79 0.84 -11.09
N THR A 209 0.62 0.36 -11.48
CA THR A 209 0.50 -0.65 -12.54
C THR A 209 -0.69 -0.38 -13.45
N GLU A 210 -0.72 -1.04 -14.63
CA GLU A 210 -1.92 -1.06 -15.49
C GLU A 210 -3.01 -1.97 -14.91
N VAL A 211 -2.61 -2.99 -14.15
CA VAL A 211 -3.57 -3.91 -13.53
C VAL A 211 -4.23 -3.24 -12.32
N ALA A 212 -5.52 -3.49 -12.15
CA ALA A 212 -6.28 -2.90 -11.07
C ALA A 212 -5.94 -3.46 -9.68
N GLY A 213 -5.24 -4.58 -9.62
CA GLY A 213 -4.92 -5.34 -8.42
C GLY A 213 -5.08 -6.83 -8.69
N ILE A 214 -5.01 -7.65 -7.65
CA ILE A 214 -5.18 -9.10 -7.73
C ILE A 214 -6.63 -9.43 -7.39
N ARG A 215 -7.26 -10.26 -8.22
CA ARG A 215 -8.62 -10.70 -7.97
C ARG A 215 -8.64 -11.93 -7.10
N VAL A 216 -9.71 -12.11 -6.31
CA VAL A 216 -9.93 -13.29 -5.48
C VAL A 216 -9.75 -14.58 -6.28
N ARG A 217 -10.19 -14.58 -7.55
CA ARG A 217 -10.01 -15.68 -8.50
C ARG A 217 -9.25 -15.17 -9.74
N PRO A 218 -7.90 -15.18 -9.72
CA PRO A 218 -7.08 -14.54 -10.76
C PRO A 218 -7.25 -15.14 -12.16
N GLN A 219 -7.73 -16.40 -12.24
CA GLN A 219 -7.93 -17.11 -13.51
C GLN A 219 -9.28 -16.79 -14.17
N GLU A 220 -10.20 -16.14 -13.46
CA GLU A 220 -11.52 -15.79 -13.96
C GLU A 220 -11.55 -14.35 -14.48
N ALA A 221 -12.46 -14.11 -15.42
CA ALA A 221 -12.68 -12.77 -15.97
C ALA A 221 -13.12 -11.77 -14.88
N PRO A 222 -12.84 -10.46 -15.08
CA PRO A 222 -13.36 -9.42 -14.21
C PRO A 222 -14.90 -9.44 -14.16
N SER A 223 -15.47 -9.52 -12.94
CA SER A 223 -16.91 -9.47 -12.70
C SER A 223 -17.18 -8.94 -11.28
N GLU A 224 -18.41 -8.58 -10.98
CA GLU A 224 -18.83 -8.19 -9.62
C GLU A 224 -18.64 -9.34 -8.63
N ASP A 225 -18.80 -10.60 -9.08
CA ASP A 225 -18.60 -11.80 -8.27
C ASP A 225 -17.10 -12.16 -8.07
N ASN A 226 -16.20 -11.47 -8.74
CA ASN A 226 -14.75 -11.67 -8.65
C ASN A 226 -14.04 -10.30 -8.42
N PRO A 227 -14.23 -9.72 -7.23
CA PRO A 227 -13.63 -8.43 -6.87
C PRO A 227 -12.10 -8.51 -6.72
N ILE A 228 -11.48 -7.36 -6.58
CA ILE A 228 -10.08 -7.25 -6.18
C ILE A 228 -9.96 -7.70 -4.72
N ASP A 229 -8.94 -8.50 -4.43
CA ASP A 229 -8.55 -8.82 -3.07
C ASP A 229 -7.71 -7.67 -2.52
N THR A 230 -8.26 -6.90 -1.61
CA THR A 230 -7.61 -5.68 -1.10
C THR A 230 -6.54 -5.99 -0.06
N GLU A 231 -6.64 -7.13 0.65
CA GLU A 231 -5.66 -7.57 1.65
C GLU A 231 -5.29 -9.04 1.45
N LEU A 232 -4.10 -9.30 0.98
CA LEU A 232 -3.61 -10.64 0.66
C LEU A 232 -2.47 -11.04 1.62
N PRO A 233 -2.74 -11.93 2.60
CA PRO A 233 -1.70 -12.45 3.48
C PRO A 233 -0.59 -13.15 2.67
N LEU A 234 0.66 -13.00 3.09
CA LEU A 234 1.84 -13.54 2.39
C LEU A 234 1.74 -15.05 2.10
N ALA A 235 1.19 -15.81 3.04
CA ALA A 235 0.99 -17.25 2.86
C ALA A 235 -0.03 -17.57 1.75
N GLU A 236 -1.08 -16.76 1.62
CA GLU A 236 -2.09 -16.88 0.58
C GLU A 236 -1.57 -16.37 -0.76
N ALA A 237 -0.81 -15.26 -0.75
CA ALA A 237 -0.12 -14.71 -1.93
C ALA A 237 0.79 -15.75 -2.59
N ARG A 238 1.56 -16.50 -1.80
CA ARG A 238 2.43 -17.60 -2.31
C ARG A 238 1.61 -18.72 -2.96
N LYS A 239 0.51 -19.13 -2.34
CA LYS A 239 -0.38 -20.17 -2.90
C LYS A 239 -1.01 -19.69 -4.21
N MET A 240 -1.45 -18.46 -4.24
CA MET A 240 -2.07 -17.84 -5.41
C MET A 240 -1.04 -17.74 -6.55
N LEU A 241 0.17 -17.25 -6.28
CA LEU A 241 1.24 -17.18 -7.28
C LEU A 241 1.60 -18.56 -7.87
N ALA A 242 1.63 -19.60 -7.03
CA ALA A 242 1.91 -20.98 -7.48
C ALA A 242 0.82 -21.55 -8.42
N GLN A 243 -0.40 -21.01 -8.36
CA GLN A 243 -1.52 -21.42 -9.22
C GLN A 243 -1.65 -20.55 -10.49
N MET A 244 -0.97 -19.40 -10.53
CA MET A 244 -0.96 -18.53 -11.71
C MET A 244 -0.07 -19.13 -12.82
N PRO A 245 -0.39 -18.89 -14.10
CA PRO A 245 0.54 -19.21 -15.18
C PRO A 245 1.84 -18.42 -14.97
N PRO A 246 2.99 -19.01 -15.39
CA PRO A 246 4.27 -18.29 -15.33
C PRO A 246 4.18 -16.94 -16.04
N SER A 247 4.76 -15.91 -15.41
CA SER A 247 4.79 -14.57 -15.96
C SER A 247 5.43 -14.57 -17.35
N GLN A 248 4.69 -14.08 -18.33
CA GLN A 248 5.17 -13.94 -19.73
C GLN A 248 5.62 -12.52 -20.03
N LYS A 249 5.09 -11.54 -19.29
CA LYS A 249 5.39 -10.12 -19.46
C LYS A 249 5.70 -9.48 -18.11
N PRO A 250 6.65 -8.54 -18.07
CA PRO A 250 6.98 -7.83 -16.83
C PRO A 250 5.85 -6.91 -16.30
N THR A 251 4.73 -6.83 -16.99
CA THR A 251 3.56 -6.02 -16.64
C THR A 251 2.35 -6.85 -16.20
N ASP A 252 2.48 -8.18 -16.16
CA ASP A 252 1.38 -9.03 -15.74
C ASP A 252 1.26 -9.14 -14.20
N THR A 253 0.10 -9.58 -13.76
CA THR A 253 -0.26 -9.68 -12.34
C THR A 253 0.70 -10.60 -11.56
N ALA A 254 1.07 -11.74 -12.14
CA ALA A 254 1.98 -12.69 -11.50
C ALA A 254 3.37 -12.10 -11.27
N PHE A 255 3.85 -11.25 -12.19
CA PHE A 255 5.13 -10.57 -12.08
C PHE A 255 5.15 -9.62 -10.88
N TYR A 256 4.15 -8.74 -10.75
CA TYR A 256 4.06 -7.82 -9.62
C TYR A 256 3.86 -8.56 -8.29
N LEU A 257 2.99 -9.60 -8.27
CA LEU A 257 2.77 -10.40 -7.07
C LEU A 257 4.06 -11.05 -6.58
N LYS A 258 4.87 -11.59 -7.49
CA LYS A 258 6.20 -12.15 -7.16
C LYS A 258 7.11 -11.12 -6.48
N HIS A 259 7.13 -9.88 -6.98
CA HIS A 259 7.94 -8.80 -6.40
C HIS A 259 7.40 -8.34 -5.05
N CYS A 260 6.09 -8.26 -4.87
CA CYS A 260 5.47 -7.96 -3.57
C CYS A 260 5.80 -9.03 -2.52
N ILE A 261 5.67 -10.31 -2.87
CA ILE A 261 6.04 -11.43 -1.99
C ILE A 261 7.51 -11.32 -1.59
N LYS A 262 8.42 -11.14 -2.56
CA LYS A 262 9.87 -11.00 -2.33
C LYS A 262 10.19 -9.83 -1.40
N ALA A 263 9.50 -8.71 -1.53
CA ALA A 263 9.70 -7.54 -0.67
C ALA A 263 9.27 -7.83 0.78
N CYS A 264 8.09 -8.41 0.99
CA CYS A 264 7.60 -8.78 2.32
C CYS A 264 8.50 -9.84 2.98
N GLU A 265 8.95 -10.86 2.24
CA GLU A 265 9.95 -11.83 2.71
C GLU A 265 11.29 -11.18 3.09
N GLY A 266 11.63 -10.08 2.43
CA GLY A 266 12.81 -9.26 2.70
C GLY A 266 12.66 -8.28 3.87
N GLY A 267 11.50 -8.25 4.54
CA GLY A 267 11.24 -7.42 5.72
C GLY A 267 10.58 -6.07 5.42
N VAL A 268 10.01 -5.87 4.23
CA VAL A 268 9.09 -4.76 3.95
C VAL A 268 7.76 -5.09 4.59
N GLU A 269 7.22 -4.17 5.41
CA GLU A 269 5.99 -4.42 6.16
C GLU A 269 4.80 -4.69 5.23
N ARG A 270 4.66 -3.91 4.16
CA ARG A 270 3.54 -3.99 3.20
C ARG A 270 3.98 -3.70 1.79
N SER A 271 3.46 -4.45 0.85
CA SER A 271 3.68 -4.22 -0.58
C SER A 271 2.35 -4.11 -1.32
N HIS A 272 2.23 -3.11 -2.19
CA HIS A 272 0.97 -2.77 -2.83
C HIS A 272 1.06 -2.83 -4.36
N ILE A 273 -0.03 -3.24 -5.00
CA ILE A 273 -0.25 -3.17 -6.45
C ILE A 273 -1.41 -2.22 -6.69
N ILE A 274 -1.16 -1.07 -7.34
CA ILE A 274 -2.09 0.05 -7.42
C ILE A 274 -2.30 0.47 -8.88
N PRO A 275 -3.55 0.64 -9.35
CA PRO A 275 -3.81 1.08 -10.72
C PRO A 275 -3.45 2.55 -10.93
N PHE A 276 -2.52 2.86 -11.84
CA PHE A 276 -2.22 4.26 -12.19
C PHE A 276 -3.30 4.94 -13.05
N ALA A 277 -4.26 4.16 -13.57
CA ALA A 277 -5.37 4.70 -14.34
C ALA A 277 -6.33 5.54 -13.49
N VAL A 278 -6.44 5.24 -12.19
CA VAL A 278 -7.29 5.96 -11.24
C VAL A 278 -6.58 7.22 -10.75
N ASP A 279 -7.25 8.35 -10.85
CA ASP A 279 -6.74 9.62 -10.31
C ASP A 279 -6.75 9.60 -8.79
N GLY A 280 -5.68 10.08 -8.14
CA GLY A 280 -5.53 10.02 -6.69
C GLY A 280 -5.29 8.62 -6.12
N ALA A 281 -4.92 7.63 -6.95
CA ALA A 281 -4.74 6.25 -6.55
C ALA A 281 -3.82 6.07 -5.33
N LEU A 282 -2.71 6.79 -5.27
CA LEU A 282 -1.78 6.74 -4.15
C LEU A 282 -2.43 7.24 -2.85
N LEU A 283 -3.20 8.33 -2.91
CA LEU A 283 -3.87 8.89 -1.75
C LEU A 283 -4.98 7.95 -1.24
N LEU A 284 -5.74 7.36 -2.15
CA LEU A 284 -6.79 6.39 -1.82
C LEU A 284 -6.20 5.14 -1.16
N GLU A 285 -5.10 4.59 -1.71
CA GLU A 285 -4.47 3.39 -1.15
C GLU A 285 -3.83 3.62 0.22
N ILE A 286 -3.25 4.81 0.44
CA ILE A 286 -2.51 5.10 1.66
C ILE A 286 -3.42 5.58 2.79
N TYR A 287 -4.45 6.37 2.47
CA TYR A 287 -5.23 7.11 3.46
C TYR A 287 -6.70 6.69 3.57
N VAL A 288 -7.14 5.68 2.83
CA VAL A 288 -8.48 5.08 2.95
C VAL A 288 -8.34 3.64 3.39
N HIS A 289 -9.24 3.18 4.27
CA HIS A 289 -9.20 1.84 4.85
C HIS A 289 -9.16 0.73 3.81
N ASP A 290 -10.10 0.77 2.86
CA ASP A 290 -10.26 -0.34 1.90
C ASP A 290 -9.23 -0.29 0.77
N GLY A 291 -8.49 0.83 0.64
CA GLY A 291 -7.60 1.04 -0.49
C GLY A 291 -8.31 0.98 -1.84
N ILE A 292 -7.57 0.82 -2.92
CA ILE A 292 -8.10 0.61 -4.27
C ILE A 292 -7.38 -0.50 -5.03
N GLY A 293 -6.28 -0.96 -4.50
CA GLY A 293 -5.41 -1.99 -5.06
C GLY A 293 -5.41 -3.27 -4.25
N THR A 294 -4.31 -4.00 -4.34
CA THR A 294 -4.05 -5.17 -3.51
C THR A 294 -2.84 -4.92 -2.64
N MET A 295 -2.97 -5.11 -1.35
CA MET A 295 -1.90 -5.06 -0.39
C MET A 295 -1.47 -6.48 -0.01
N VAL A 296 -0.19 -6.79 -0.16
CA VAL A 296 0.43 -8.01 0.36
C VAL A 296 1.08 -7.70 1.70
N VAL A 297 0.81 -8.50 2.72
CA VAL A 297 1.25 -8.29 4.09
C VAL A 297 1.63 -9.62 4.76
N ASP A 298 2.64 -9.61 5.64
CA ASP A 298 3.13 -10.85 6.27
C ASP A 298 2.15 -11.43 7.30
N GLU A 299 1.45 -10.57 8.04
CA GLU A 299 0.43 -10.93 9.01
C GLU A 299 -0.90 -10.24 8.70
N LYS A 300 -2.01 -10.83 9.14
CA LYS A 300 -3.30 -10.13 9.07
C LYS A 300 -3.23 -8.90 9.96
N LEU A 301 -3.49 -7.73 9.35
CA LEU A 301 -3.43 -6.44 10.06
C LEU A 301 -4.59 -6.24 11.02
N GLU A 302 -5.61 -7.05 10.90
CA GLU A 302 -6.78 -6.97 11.75
C GLU A 302 -6.54 -7.75 13.04
N GLU A 303 -6.43 -7.04 14.15
CA GLU A 303 -6.37 -7.63 15.47
C GLU A 303 -7.74 -7.64 16.15
N LEU A 304 -8.31 -8.83 16.28
CA LEU A 304 -9.46 -9.09 17.13
C LEU A 304 -8.95 -9.44 18.53
N ARG A 305 -8.90 -8.46 19.43
CA ARG A 305 -8.30 -8.57 20.76
C ARG A 305 -9.16 -8.02 21.87
N GLU A 306 -8.79 -8.36 23.09
CA GLU A 306 -9.35 -7.72 24.29
C GLU A 306 -8.89 -6.26 24.38
N ALA A 307 -9.80 -5.37 24.81
CA ALA A 307 -9.48 -3.96 24.98
C ALA A 307 -8.62 -3.69 26.21
N THR A 308 -7.80 -2.67 26.11
CA THR A 308 -6.94 -2.15 27.18
C THR A 308 -7.35 -0.71 27.56
N ALA A 309 -6.74 -0.17 28.59
CA ALA A 309 -7.01 1.21 29.01
C ALA A 309 -6.72 2.25 27.92
N ASP A 310 -5.79 1.97 27.03
CA ASP A 310 -5.40 2.86 25.93
C ASP A 310 -6.50 2.94 24.86
N ASP A 311 -7.37 1.93 24.77
CA ASP A 311 -8.44 1.87 23.77
C ASP A 311 -9.71 2.66 24.13
N VAL A 312 -9.81 3.13 25.38
CA VAL A 312 -11.01 3.82 25.90
C VAL A 312 -11.41 5.01 25.03
N ALA A 313 -10.44 5.81 24.62
CA ALA A 313 -10.70 6.98 23.77
C ALA A 313 -11.23 6.58 22.38
N GLY A 314 -10.66 5.54 21.79
CA GLY A 314 -11.10 4.99 20.51
C GLY A 314 -12.50 4.37 20.58
N ILE A 315 -12.80 3.63 21.66
CA ILE A 315 -14.13 3.05 21.89
C ILE A 315 -15.18 4.17 22.01
N LEU A 316 -14.91 5.22 22.80
CA LEU A 316 -15.82 6.36 22.94
C LEU A 316 -16.09 7.02 21.58
N GLN A 317 -15.04 7.25 20.78
CA GLN A 317 -15.18 7.83 19.46
C GLN A 317 -15.99 6.94 18.51
N LEU A 318 -15.80 5.63 18.58
CA LEU A 318 -16.50 4.65 17.76
C LEU A 318 -17.99 4.57 18.08
N ILE A 319 -18.37 4.61 19.38
CA ILE A 319 -19.78 4.48 19.81
C ILE A 319 -20.55 5.80 19.76
N GLU A 320 -19.89 6.95 19.79
CA GLU A 320 -20.52 8.27 19.87
C GLU A 320 -21.63 8.53 18.81
N PRO A 321 -21.43 8.20 17.51
CA PRO A 321 -22.49 8.36 16.50
C PRO A 321 -23.75 7.56 16.82
N PHE A 322 -23.58 6.33 17.33
CA PHE A 322 -24.67 5.40 17.63
C PHE A 322 -25.38 5.73 18.97
N GLU A 323 -24.70 6.44 19.86
CA GLU A 323 -25.32 7.02 21.06
C GLU A 323 -26.17 8.26 20.72
N LYS A 324 -25.68 9.07 19.73
CA LYS A 324 -26.40 10.28 19.28
C LYS A 324 -27.68 9.95 18.52
N ASP A 325 -27.68 8.86 17.76
CA ASP A 325 -28.88 8.41 17.00
C ASP A 325 -29.83 7.53 17.83
N GLY A 326 -29.46 7.24 19.10
CA GLY A 326 -30.26 6.43 20.02
C GLY A 326 -30.19 4.92 19.77
N THR A 327 -29.28 4.44 18.93
CA THR A 327 -29.05 3.00 18.71
C THR A 327 -28.38 2.37 19.91
N LEU A 328 -27.44 3.08 20.57
CA LEU A 328 -26.77 2.65 21.79
C LEU A 328 -27.16 3.51 22.99
N VAL A 329 -27.16 2.87 24.15
CA VAL A 329 -27.28 3.57 25.44
C VAL A 329 -25.99 4.32 25.70
N LYS A 330 -26.12 5.59 26.10
CA LYS A 330 -24.97 6.46 26.39
C LYS A 330 -24.12 5.89 27.52
N ARG A 331 -22.81 5.85 27.33
CA ARG A 331 -21.79 5.44 28.30
C ARG A 331 -20.79 6.56 28.49
N ASP A 332 -20.48 6.84 29.75
CA ASP A 332 -19.42 7.79 30.04
C ASP A 332 -18.04 7.11 30.07
N ARG A 333 -17.01 7.93 29.99
CA ARG A 333 -15.63 7.48 30.01
C ARG A 333 -15.31 6.59 31.20
N THR A 334 -15.77 6.98 32.38
CA THR A 334 -15.51 6.28 33.65
C THR A 334 -16.12 4.86 33.63
N ALA A 335 -17.32 4.72 33.06
CA ALA A 335 -17.96 3.41 32.91
C ALA A 335 -17.14 2.48 31.98
N ILE A 336 -16.66 2.98 30.85
CA ILE A 336 -15.85 2.18 29.93
C ILE A 336 -14.49 1.85 30.56
N GLU A 337 -13.82 2.80 31.21
CA GLU A 337 -12.55 2.57 31.92
C GLU A 337 -12.66 1.48 32.97
N ARG A 338 -13.74 1.53 33.77
CA ARG A 338 -13.99 0.52 34.81
C ARG A 338 -14.23 -0.86 34.25
N ASP A 339 -14.96 -0.94 33.14
CA ASP A 339 -15.45 -2.18 32.57
C ASP A 339 -14.62 -2.61 31.35
N ILE A 340 -13.46 -2.00 31.12
CA ILE A 340 -12.65 -2.18 29.90
C ILE A 340 -12.29 -3.64 29.61
N ALA A 341 -12.06 -4.45 30.64
CA ALA A 341 -11.77 -5.87 30.51
C ALA A 341 -12.92 -6.69 29.91
N ASN A 342 -14.13 -6.13 29.88
CA ASN A 342 -15.29 -6.78 29.24
C ASN A 342 -15.34 -6.51 27.72
N TYR A 343 -14.58 -5.52 27.23
CA TYR A 343 -14.61 -5.13 25.83
C TYR A 343 -13.66 -5.98 24.99
N THR A 344 -14.13 -6.33 23.81
CA THR A 344 -13.35 -6.88 22.70
C THR A 344 -13.41 -5.89 21.56
N ILE A 345 -12.30 -5.67 20.88
CA ILE A 345 -12.18 -4.70 19.80
C ILE A 345 -11.66 -5.34 18.54
N ILE A 346 -12.01 -4.77 17.41
CA ILE A 346 -11.34 -4.97 16.13
C ILE A 346 -10.52 -3.72 15.87
N GLU A 347 -9.23 -3.91 15.81
CA GLU A 347 -8.26 -2.87 15.47
C GLU A 347 -7.61 -3.19 14.13
N HIS A 348 -7.41 -2.17 13.34
CA HIS A 348 -6.62 -2.24 12.13
C HIS A 348 -5.70 -1.01 12.12
N ASP A 349 -4.41 -1.26 12.17
CA ASP A 349 -3.41 -0.18 12.10
C ASP A 349 -3.52 0.91 13.17
N GLY A 350 -3.92 0.55 14.39
CA GLY A 350 -4.12 1.51 15.48
C GLY A 350 -5.44 2.27 15.41
N VAL A 351 -6.32 1.91 14.46
CA VAL A 351 -7.67 2.46 14.32
C VAL A 351 -8.69 1.41 14.71
N LEU A 352 -9.65 1.78 15.56
CA LEU A 352 -10.72 0.89 16.00
C LEU A 352 -11.86 0.89 14.98
N PHE A 353 -12.19 -0.29 14.45
CA PHE A 353 -13.28 -0.50 13.50
C PHE A 353 -14.49 -1.20 14.11
N GLY A 354 -14.32 -1.87 15.24
CA GLY A 354 -15.41 -2.52 15.92
C GLY A 354 -15.17 -2.70 17.40
N CYS A 355 -16.24 -2.76 18.18
CA CYS A 355 -16.18 -3.17 19.57
C CYS A 355 -17.45 -3.92 19.99
N ALA A 356 -17.31 -4.77 20.99
CA ALA A 356 -18.41 -5.42 21.71
C ALA A 356 -18.00 -5.67 23.16
N ALA A 357 -18.94 -5.63 24.10
CA ALA A 357 -18.69 -5.93 25.49
C ALA A 357 -19.48 -7.17 25.93
N LEU A 358 -18.86 -8.00 26.78
CA LEU A 358 -19.52 -9.14 27.46
C LEU A 358 -19.60 -8.85 28.95
N TYR A 359 -20.81 -8.70 29.47
CA TYR A 359 -21.07 -8.58 30.90
C TYR A 359 -21.56 -9.93 31.46
N PRO A 360 -20.72 -10.66 32.20
CA PRO A 360 -21.10 -11.98 32.71
C PRO A 360 -22.00 -11.87 33.95
N TYR A 361 -23.00 -12.76 34.01
CA TYR A 361 -23.84 -13.02 35.18
C TYR A 361 -23.64 -14.49 35.62
N PRO A 362 -22.57 -14.79 36.37
CA PRO A 362 -22.18 -16.18 36.67
C PRO A 362 -23.24 -16.96 37.41
N GLU A 363 -23.98 -16.34 38.34
CA GLU A 363 -25.05 -16.95 39.10
C GLU A 363 -26.18 -17.50 38.23
N LYS A 364 -26.42 -16.87 37.08
CA LYS A 364 -27.44 -17.28 36.10
C LYS A 364 -26.85 -18.05 34.92
N ARG A 365 -25.54 -18.25 34.89
CA ARG A 365 -24.77 -18.86 33.78
C ARG A 365 -25.08 -18.22 32.43
N THR A 366 -25.31 -16.89 32.44
CA THR A 366 -25.64 -16.11 31.24
C THR A 366 -24.77 -14.86 31.14
N GLY A 367 -24.69 -14.27 29.94
CA GLY A 367 -23.97 -13.04 29.70
C GLY A 367 -24.78 -12.07 28.85
N GLU A 368 -24.60 -10.76 29.08
CA GLU A 368 -25.11 -9.71 28.19
C GLU A 368 -24.04 -9.31 27.22
N MET A 369 -24.35 -9.41 25.92
CA MET A 369 -23.55 -8.79 24.88
C MET A 369 -24.07 -7.37 24.63
N ALA A 370 -23.22 -6.38 24.86
CA ALA A 370 -23.58 -4.97 24.79
C ALA A 370 -22.58 -4.18 23.95
N ALA A 371 -22.89 -2.93 23.65
CA ALA A 371 -22.04 -1.98 22.91
C ALA A 371 -21.50 -2.52 21.58
N VAL A 372 -22.26 -3.39 20.91
CA VAL A 372 -21.89 -3.94 19.61
C VAL A 372 -21.92 -2.83 18.57
N THR A 373 -20.75 -2.51 18.05
CA THR A 373 -20.58 -1.40 17.12
C THR A 373 -19.55 -1.78 16.09
N VAL A 374 -19.86 -1.52 14.81
CA VAL A 374 -18.94 -1.62 13.68
C VAL A 374 -18.93 -0.27 12.98
N SER A 375 -17.73 0.23 12.68
CA SER A 375 -17.56 1.48 11.95
C SER A 375 -18.37 1.47 10.65
N PRO A 376 -19.02 2.58 10.28
CA PRO A 376 -19.71 2.66 8.98
C PRO A 376 -18.78 2.35 7.79
N GLN A 377 -17.46 2.53 7.95
CA GLN A 377 -16.46 2.27 6.92
C GLN A 377 -16.18 0.77 6.72
N SER A 378 -16.45 -0.07 7.73
CA SER A 378 -16.28 -1.53 7.64
C SER A 378 -17.60 -2.31 7.75
N GLN A 379 -18.74 -1.65 7.54
CA GLN A 379 -20.03 -2.33 7.46
C GLN A 379 -20.09 -3.19 6.19
N GLY A 380 -20.39 -4.48 6.36
CA GLY A 380 -20.44 -5.43 5.25
C GLY A 380 -19.19 -6.30 5.09
N THR A 381 -18.11 -6.02 5.81
CA THR A 381 -16.84 -6.79 5.78
C THR A 381 -16.87 -8.06 6.65
N GLY A 382 -17.94 -8.30 7.42
CA GLY A 382 -18.06 -9.43 8.33
C GLY A 382 -17.56 -9.18 9.76
N ASP A 383 -17.12 -7.97 10.08
CA ASP A 383 -16.56 -7.62 11.40
C ASP A 383 -17.56 -7.82 12.55
N GLY A 384 -18.84 -7.56 12.32
CA GLY A 384 -19.89 -7.86 13.29
C GLY A 384 -19.97 -9.35 13.63
N GLU A 385 -19.80 -10.23 12.65
CA GLU A 385 -19.78 -11.69 12.84
C GLU A 385 -18.53 -12.14 13.60
N LYS A 386 -17.38 -11.53 13.33
CA LYS A 386 -16.12 -11.81 14.04
C LYS A 386 -16.24 -11.44 15.50
N LEU A 387 -16.79 -10.25 15.81
CA LEU A 387 -17.07 -9.81 17.19
C LEU A 387 -18.00 -10.79 17.91
N LEU A 388 -19.11 -11.17 17.27
CA LEU A 388 -20.07 -12.13 17.84
C LEU A 388 -19.40 -13.46 18.18
N LYS A 389 -18.66 -14.04 17.23
CA LYS A 389 -17.93 -15.31 17.44
C LYS A 389 -16.94 -15.21 18.60
N ARG A 390 -16.24 -14.08 18.72
CA ARG A 390 -15.27 -13.86 19.80
C ARG A 390 -15.97 -13.75 21.15
N ILE A 391 -17.07 -13.02 21.23
CA ILE A 391 -17.88 -12.88 22.45
C ILE A 391 -18.45 -14.25 22.87
N GLU A 392 -18.93 -15.06 21.93
CA GLU A 392 -19.37 -16.44 22.23
C GLU A 392 -18.23 -17.31 22.78
N GLN A 393 -17.04 -17.23 22.21
CA GLN A 393 -15.86 -17.95 22.72
C GLN A 393 -15.51 -17.52 24.15
N ARG A 394 -15.54 -16.21 24.44
CA ARG A 394 -15.29 -15.68 25.77
C ARG A 394 -16.36 -16.16 26.76
N ALA A 395 -17.62 -16.10 26.39
CA ALA A 395 -18.72 -16.60 27.23
C ALA A 395 -18.55 -18.08 27.58
N ARG A 396 -18.23 -18.92 26.58
CA ARG A 396 -17.96 -20.35 26.81
C ARG A 396 -16.76 -20.58 27.72
N SER A 397 -15.68 -19.83 27.57
CA SER A 397 -14.47 -19.92 28.42
C SER A 397 -14.75 -19.51 29.88
N GLN A 398 -15.77 -18.67 30.11
CA GLN A 398 -16.23 -18.27 31.44
C GLN A 398 -17.34 -19.18 32.00
N GLY A 399 -17.70 -20.25 31.31
CA GLY A 399 -18.73 -21.21 31.74
C GLY A 399 -20.18 -20.71 31.63
N LEU A 400 -20.41 -19.67 30.78
CA LEU A 400 -21.74 -19.15 30.50
C LEU A 400 -22.44 -20.07 29.45
N GLU A 401 -23.72 -20.32 29.65
CA GLU A 401 -24.52 -21.24 28.80
C GLU A 401 -25.34 -20.48 27.76
N SER A 402 -25.60 -19.20 28.00
CA SER A 402 -26.39 -18.35 27.10
C SER A 402 -25.87 -16.91 27.05
N ILE A 403 -26.12 -16.26 25.94
CA ILE A 403 -25.86 -14.82 25.75
C ILE A 403 -27.18 -14.17 25.33
N PHE A 404 -27.47 -13.00 25.85
CA PHE A 404 -28.58 -12.16 25.43
C PHE A 404 -28.10 -10.77 25.03
N VAL A 405 -28.88 -10.10 24.21
CA VAL A 405 -28.64 -8.73 23.74
C VAL A 405 -29.87 -7.89 24.06
N LEU A 406 -29.65 -6.73 24.68
CA LEU A 406 -30.68 -5.72 24.85
C LEU A 406 -30.67 -4.81 23.63
N THR A 407 -31.75 -4.77 22.87
CA THR A 407 -31.88 -3.91 21.70
C THR A 407 -32.91 -2.80 21.94
N THR A 408 -32.61 -1.60 21.48
CA THR A 408 -33.53 -0.46 21.48
C THR A 408 -34.44 -0.48 20.23
N ARG A 409 -34.09 -1.30 19.21
CA ARG A 409 -34.88 -1.48 17.99
C ARG A 409 -35.55 -2.85 18.02
N THR A 410 -36.87 -2.87 18.01
CA THR A 410 -37.63 -4.10 17.71
C THR A 410 -37.41 -4.45 16.25
N MET A 411 -36.81 -5.62 15.99
CA MET A 411 -36.85 -6.20 14.66
C MET A 411 -38.30 -6.64 14.37
N HIS A 412 -38.88 -6.12 13.30
CA HIS A 412 -40.09 -6.63 12.68
C HIS A 412 -39.69 -7.66 11.62
#